data_b262665150587cc519221f1cff409fb7
#
_entry.id   b262665150587cc519221f1cff409fb7
#
_cell.length_a   1.000
_cell.length_b   1.000
_cell.length_c   1.000
_cell.angle_alpha   90.00
_cell.angle_beta   90.00
_cell.angle_gamma   90.00
#
_symmetry.space_group_name_H-M   'P 1'
#
loop_
_entity.id
_entity.type
_entity.pdbx_description
1 polymer ?
#
loop_
_entity_poly.entity_id
_entity_poly.type
_entity_poly.pdbx_seq_one_letter_code
_entity_poly.pdbx_strand_id
1 'polypeptide(L)'
;AGLAGRGHLIELAECIRTGDRTAALEKIDALYKSSKDMGRLCEELAGFFRNLMLIKTMKDASGLVNAVGEELEAMTKTALSMELSTILDALDAFQSAQSRMKTMNKRTEMEMTFIRLCTPEMDTSPAALLRRIEALERGGLRRPITPAPSVPAVEAPAAPVQQPETPQNNAPVQPAVKDKPQSTDCLLYTSD
;
A
#
# COMPACT_ATOMS: atom_id res chain seq x y z
N ALA A 1 34.49 -8.11 7.29
CA ALA A 1 33.37 -8.53 6.46
C ALA A 1 33.00 -7.36 5.56
N GLY A 2 33.55 -7.34 4.35
CA GLY A 2 33.36 -6.25 3.41
C GLY A 2 32.11 -6.39 2.55
N LEU A 3 31.96 -5.53 1.54
CA LEU A 3 30.86 -5.44 0.55
C LEU A 3 30.35 -6.80 0.03
N ALA A 4 31.21 -7.81 -0.08
CA ALA A 4 30.83 -9.16 -0.52
C ALA A 4 29.78 -9.84 0.39
N GLY A 5 29.68 -9.47 1.66
CA GLY A 5 28.70 -10.07 2.59
C GLY A 5 27.33 -9.40 2.60
N ARG A 6 27.22 -8.13 2.18
CA ARG A 6 25.98 -7.35 2.27
C ARG A 6 25.50 -6.79 0.93
N GLY A 7 26.15 -7.13 -0.18
CA GLY A 7 25.76 -6.68 -1.51
C GLY A 7 24.29 -6.99 -1.84
N HIS A 8 23.80 -8.14 -1.39
CA HIS A 8 22.40 -8.53 -1.58
C HIS A 8 21.39 -7.56 -0.93
N LEU A 9 21.76 -6.85 0.18
CA LEU A 9 20.90 -5.85 0.80
C LEU A 9 20.76 -4.60 -0.08
N ILE A 10 21.87 -4.16 -0.67
CA ILE A 10 21.89 -3.03 -1.61
C ILE A 10 21.07 -3.37 -2.86
N GLU A 11 21.25 -4.57 -3.41
CA GLU A 11 20.50 -5.02 -4.58
C GLU A 11 19.00 -5.11 -4.31
N LEU A 12 18.59 -5.61 -3.13
CA LEU A 12 17.20 -5.67 -2.73
C LEU A 12 16.61 -4.26 -2.48
N ALA A 13 17.39 -3.35 -1.91
CA ALA A 13 16.98 -1.94 -1.76
C ALA A 13 16.80 -1.26 -3.14
N GLU A 14 17.64 -1.59 -4.10
CA GLU A 14 17.50 -1.08 -5.47
C GLU A 14 16.22 -1.58 -6.14
N CYS A 15 15.83 -2.85 -5.93
CA CYS A 15 14.55 -3.36 -6.41
C CYS A 15 13.35 -2.58 -5.83
N ILE A 16 13.41 -2.19 -4.55
CA ILE A 16 12.38 -1.35 -3.94
C ILE A 16 12.37 0.04 -4.60
N ARG A 17 13.55 0.65 -4.76
CA ARG A 17 13.69 1.98 -5.37
C ARG A 17 13.13 2.04 -6.79
N THR A 18 13.37 0.99 -7.58
CA THR A 18 12.93 0.91 -8.99
C THR A 18 11.54 0.33 -9.17
N GLY A 19 10.94 -0.23 -8.10
CA GLY A 19 9.66 -0.93 -8.17
C GLY A 19 9.73 -2.28 -8.90
N ASP A 20 10.94 -2.87 -9.03
CA ASP A 20 11.13 -4.13 -9.75
C ASP A 20 10.80 -5.34 -8.87
N ARG A 21 9.53 -5.74 -8.94
CA ARG A 21 9.00 -6.90 -8.21
C ARG A 21 9.63 -8.21 -8.65
N THR A 22 9.86 -8.36 -9.95
CA THR A 22 10.39 -9.60 -10.53
C THR A 22 11.80 -9.83 -10.03
N ALA A 23 12.68 -8.85 -10.18
CA ALA A 23 14.05 -8.93 -9.68
C ALA A 23 14.12 -9.16 -8.16
N ALA A 24 13.20 -8.52 -7.38
CA ALA A 24 13.15 -8.73 -5.94
C ALA A 24 12.81 -10.19 -5.59
N LEU A 25 11.77 -10.76 -6.21
CA LEU A 25 11.35 -12.15 -5.95
C LEU A 25 12.41 -13.17 -6.39
N GLU A 26 13.05 -12.96 -7.54
CA GLU A 26 14.16 -13.82 -8.02
C GLU A 26 15.34 -13.80 -7.04
N LYS A 27 15.71 -12.63 -6.52
CA LYS A 27 16.78 -12.51 -5.51
C LYS A 27 16.40 -13.20 -4.19
N ILE A 28 15.16 -13.07 -3.72
CA ILE A 28 14.65 -13.75 -2.52
C ILE A 28 14.70 -15.27 -2.72
N ASP A 29 14.27 -15.76 -3.88
CA ASP A 29 14.31 -17.18 -4.23
C ASP A 29 15.75 -17.72 -4.26
N ALA A 30 16.68 -16.99 -4.87
CA ALA A 30 18.09 -17.35 -4.90
C ALA A 30 18.70 -17.40 -3.49
N LEU A 31 18.40 -16.42 -2.64
CA LEU A 31 18.85 -16.40 -1.23
C LEU A 31 18.25 -17.57 -0.43
N TYR A 32 16.97 -17.86 -0.63
CA TYR A 32 16.31 -18.99 0.01
C TYR A 32 16.91 -20.32 -0.42
N LYS A 33 17.17 -20.53 -1.71
CA LYS A 33 17.84 -21.72 -2.24
C LYS A 33 19.26 -21.88 -1.72
N SER A 34 19.95 -20.78 -1.42
CA SER A 34 21.27 -20.79 -0.77
C SER A 34 21.22 -20.97 0.76
N SER A 35 20.06 -21.37 1.29
CA SER A 35 19.83 -21.63 2.72
C SER A 35 19.93 -20.38 3.62
N LYS A 36 19.71 -19.18 3.08
CA LYS A 36 19.60 -17.96 3.88
C LYS A 36 18.32 -18.01 4.70
N ASP A 37 18.41 -17.81 6.03
CA ASP A 37 17.23 -17.67 6.87
C ASP A 37 16.48 -16.37 6.56
N MET A 38 15.21 -16.48 6.19
CA MET A 38 14.40 -15.33 5.77
C MET A 38 14.07 -14.38 6.95
N GLY A 39 13.97 -14.90 8.18
CA GLY A 39 13.80 -14.05 9.35
C GLY A 39 15.03 -13.21 9.61
N ARG A 40 16.22 -13.82 9.53
CA ARG A 40 17.49 -13.10 9.66
C ARG A 40 17.69 -12.10 8.53
N LEU A 41 17.33 -12.45 7.29
CA LEU A 41 17.37 -11.51 6.17
C LEU A 41 16.46 -10.30 6.42
N CYS A 42 15.29 -10.52 6.99
CA CYS A 42 14.35 -9.44 7.37
C CYS A 42 14.96 -8.51 8.43
N GLU A 43 15.63 -9.07 9.45
CA GLU A 43 16.35 -8.29 10.47
C GLU A 43 17.50 -7.47 9.86
N GLU A 44 18.26 -8.09 8.96
CA GLU A 44 19.37 -7.42 8.26
C GLU A 44 18.84 -6.26 7.39
N LEU A 45 17.72 -6.44 6.70
CA LEU A 45 17.07 -5.38 5.90
C LEU A 45 16.53 -4.25 6.78
N ALA A 46 15.86 -4.55 7.88
CA ALA A 46 15.41 -3.54 8.83
C ALA A 46 16.59 -2.70 9.38
N GLY A 47 17.68 -3.37 9.76
CA GLY A 47 18.91 -2.70 10.19
C GLY A 47 19.55 -1.86 9.09
N PHE A 48 19.53 -2.36 7.85
CA PHE A 48 20.05 -1.64 6.69
C PHE A 48 19.24 -0.37 6.41
N PHE A 49 17.91 -0.45 6.33
CA PHE A 49 17.05 0.71 6.11
C PHE A 49 17.10 1.72 7.26
N ARG A 50 17.25 1.26 8.52
CA ARG A 50 17.54 2.17 9.65
C ARG A 50 18.83 2.96 9.41
N ASN A 51 19.87 2.32 8.95
CA ASN A 51 21.13 3.01 8.66
C ASN A 51 20.98 4.00 7.49
N LEU A 52 20.24 3.64 6.43
CA LEU A 52 19.94 4.58 5.33
C LEU A 52 19.16 5.80 5.84
N MET A 53 18.19 5.60 6.73
CA MET A 53 17.44 6.69 7.36
C MET A 53 18.38 7.65 8.11
N LEU A 54 19.29 7.12 8.93
CA LEU A 54 20.25 7.94 9.67
C LEU A 54 21.17 8.73 8.73
N ILE A 55 21.72 8.07 7.69
CA ILE A 55 22.56 8.72 6.68
C ILE A 55 21.79 9.83 5.96
N LYS A 56 20.50 9.60 5.65
CA LYS A 56 19.66 10.58 4.93
C LYS A 56 19.28 11.79 5.77
N THR A 57 19.14 11.62 7.10
CA THR A 57 18.61 12.66 8.00
C THR A 57 19.69 13.41 8.77
N MET A 58 20.87 12.83 8.98
CA MET A 58 21.93 13.41 9.77
C MET A 58 23.06 13.93 8.89
N LYS A 59 23.69 15.03 9.32
CA LYS A 59 24.90 15.54 8.66
C LYS A 59 26.10 14.62 8.83
N ASP A 60 26.19 13.97 9.97
CA ASP A 60 27.21 12.96 10.28
C ASP A 60 26.55 11.81 11.03
N ALA A 61 26.47 10.67 10.37
CA ALA A 61 25.90 9.44 10.90
C ALA A 61 26.97 8.40 11.28
N SER A 62 28.28 8.73 11.13
CA SER A 62 29.38 7.78 11.27
C SER A 62 29.45 7.11 12.67
N GLY A 63 29.03 7.81 13.71
CA GLY A 63 28.99 7.27 15.08
C GLY A 63 27.80 6.34 15.37
N LEU A 64 26.77 6.30 14.51
CA LEU A 64 25.53 5.54 14.71
C LEU A 64 25.33 4.41 13.69
N VAL A 65 26.09 4.43 12.61
CA VAL A 65 26.05 3.44 11.53
C VAL A 65 27.26 2.51 11.65
N ASN A 66 26.98 1.20 11.78
CA ASN A 66 28.04 0.18 11.87
C ASN A 66 28.52 -0.23 10.47
N ALA A 67 29.00 0.73 9.68
CA ALA A 67 29.61 0.52 8.40
C ALA A 67 30.84 1.42 8.25
N VAL A 68 31.89 0.93 7.59
CA VAL A 68 33.14 1.67 7.38
C VAL A 68 33.65 1.49 5.95
N GLY A 69 34.41 2.47 5.46
CA GLY A 69 35.02 2.40 4.14
C GLY A 69 34.01 2.25 3.00
N GLU A 70 34.26 1.35 2.09
CA GLU A 70 33.44 1.10 0.89
C GLU A 70 31.99 0.75 1.20
N GLU A 71 31.71 0.09 2.34
CA GLU A 71 30.35 -0.24 2.75
C GLU A 71 29.55 1.03 3.09
N LEU A 72 30.16 1.96 3.83
CA LEU A 72 29.53 3.24 4.19
C LEU A 72 29.28 4.09 2.93
N GLU A 73 30.24 4.11 2.00
CA GLU A 73 30.07 4.82 0.72
C GLU A 73 28.91 4.26 -0.10
N ALA A 74 28.83 2.93 -0.22
CA ALA A 74 27.73 2.28 -0.93
C ALA A 74 26.36 2.55 -0.27
N MET A 75 26.30 2.49 1.06
CA MET A 75 25.08 2.83 1.80
C MET A 75 24.71 4.31 1.62
N THR A 76 25.69 5.21 1.65
CA THR A 76 25.47 6.64 1.42
C THR A 76 24.91 6.90 0.02
N LYS A 77 25.48 6.26 -1.00
CA LYS A 77 24.98 6.36 -2.36
C LYS A 77 23.54 5.86 -2.46
N THR A 78 23.23 4.73 -1.84
CA THR A 78 21.86 4.17 -1.81
C THR A 78 20.90 5.11 -1.08
N ALA A 79 21.27 5.65 0.09
CA ALA A 79 20.45 6.57 0.85
C ALA A 79 20.15 7.86 0.06
N LEU A 80 21.13 8.39 -0.67
CA LEU A 80 20.95 9.59 -1.48
C LEU A 80 20.04 9.36 -2.69
N SER A 81 20.06 8.15 -3.26
CA SER A 81 19.24 7.80 -4.43
C SER A 81 17.78 7.48 -4.11
N MET A 82 17.42 7.30 -2.83
CA MET A 82 16.07 6.96 -2.38
C MET A 82 15.40 8.15 -1.70
N GLU A 83 14.09 8.27 -1.85
CA GLU A 83 13.29 9.23 -1.09
C GLU A 83 13.20 8.79 0.39
N LEU A 84 13.20 9.77 1.31
CA LEU A 84 13.12 9.48 2.75
C LEU A 84 11.83 8.72 3.10
N SER A 85 10.72 9.06 2.46
CA SER A 85 9.44 8.34 2.63
C SER A 85 9.56 6.87 2.30
N THR A 86 10.21 6.53 1.18
CA THR A 86 10.43 5.13 0.76
C THR A 86 11.31 4.38 1.76
N ILE A 87 12.34 5.03 2.30
CA ILE A 87 13.21 4.45 3.34
C ILE A 87 12.41 4.15 4.62
N LEU A 88 11.57 5.08 5.06
CA LEU A 88 10.74 4.92 6.26
C LEU A 88 9.67 3.84 6.07
N ASP A 89 9.01 3.82 4.91
CA ASP A 89 8.01 2.80 4.58
C ASP A 89 8.64 1.39 4.56
N ALA A 90 9.84 1.27 4.00
CA ALA A 90 10.56 0.00 3.97
C ALA A 90 10.96 -0.44 5.40
N LEU A 91 11.46 0.47 6.23
CA LEU A 91 11.80 0.19 7.61
C LEU A 91 10.58 -0.31 8.40
N ASP A 92 9.45 0.38 8.32
CA ASP A 92 8.20 -0.01 8.98
C ASP A 92 7.68 -1.36 8.46
N ALA A 93 7.71 -1.58 7.14
CA ALA A 93 7.29 -2.83 6.53
C ALA A 93 8.12 -4.03 7.03
N PHE A 94 9.45 -3.91 7.11
CA PHE A 94 10.31 -5.00 7.61
C PHE A 94 10.15 -5.22 9.11
N GLN A 95 9.98 -4.19 9.94
CA GLN A 95 9.68 -4.33 11.36
C GLN A 95 8.34 -5.04 11.60
N SER A 96 7.33 -4.67 10.83
CA SER A 96 6.02 -5.32 10.86
C SER A 96 6.09 -6.78 10.38
N ALA A 97 6.87 -7.06 9.31
CA ALA A 97 7.10 -8.41 8.81
C ALA A 97 7.78 -9.31 9.84
N GLN A 98 8.77 -8.82 10.59
CA GLN A 98 9.41 -9.59 11.69
C GLN A 98 8.39 -10.09 12.71
N SER A 99 7.42 -9.27 13.07
CA SER A 99 6.36 -9.65 14.01
C SER A 99 5.46 -10.75 13.42
N ARG A 100 5.09 -10.64 12.14
CA ARG A 100 4.25 -11.63 11.45
C ARG A 100 4.97 -12.95 11.18
N MET A 101 6.29 -12.93 10.94
CA MET A 101 7.12 -14.14 10.74
C MET A 101 7.18 -15.07 11.95
N LYS A 102 6.73 -14.62 13.14
CA LYS A 102 6.62 -15.48 14.33
C LYS A 102 5.50 -16.52 14.20
N THR A 103 4.47 -16.21 13.42
CA THR A 103 3.26 -17.04 13.28
C THR A 103 3.00 -17.49 11.84
N MET A 104 3.65 -16.87 10.86
CA MET A 104 3.46 -17.11 9.44
C MET A 104 4.71 -17.71 8.77
N ASN A 105 4.55 -18.23 7.55
CA ASN A 105 5.68 -18.69 6.76
C ASN A 105 6.62 -17.52 6.43
N LYS A 106 7.86 -17.62 6.90
CA LYS A 106 8.87 -16.55 6.76
C LYS A 106 9.15 -16.17 5.32
N ARG A 107 9.20 -17.16 4.40
CA ARG A 107 9.43 -16.92 2.98
C ARG A 107 8.27 -16.14 2.35
N THR A 108 7.05 -16.63 2.54
CA THR A 108 5.85 -15.98 2.01
C THR A 108 5.72 -14.55 2.53
N GLU A 109 5.98 -14.32 3.83
CA GLU A 109 5.93 -12.99 4.41
C GLU A 109 6.97 -12.04 3.80
N MET A 110 8.18 -12.54 3.52
CA MET A 110 9.22 -11.77 2.83
C MET A 110 8.78 -11.39 1.41
N GLU A 111 8.28 -12.36 0.63
CA GLU A 111 7.80 -12.15 -0.73
C GLU A 111 6.66 -11.11 -0.77
N MET A 112 5.67 -11.24 0.14
CA MET A 112 4.56 -10.28 0.26
C MET A 112 5.03 -8.88 0.63
N THR A 113 6.00 -8.77 1.53
CA THR A 113 6.57 -7.48 1.95
C THR A 113 7.23 -6.77 0.77
N PHE A 114 8.03 -7.49 -0.02
CA PHE A 114 8.64 -6.91 -1.22
C PHE A 114 7.64 -6.54 -2.30
N ILE A 115 6.60 -7.36 -2.53
CA ILE A 115 5.54 -7.01 -3.48
C ILE A 115 4.87 -5.68 -3.09
N ARG A 116 4.55 -5.49 -1.80
CA ARG A 116 3.95 -4.24 -1.30
C ARG A 116 4.88 -3.05 -1.47
N LEU A 117 6.15 -3.20 -1.10
CA LEU A 117 7.14 -2.12 -1.21
C LEU A 117 7.45 -1.74 -2.66
N CYS A 118 7.48 -2.70 -3.57
CA CYS A 118 7.67 -2.45 -5.00
C CYS A 118 6.41 -2.03 -5.74
N THR A 119 5.24 -1.98 -5.07
CA THR A 119 3.96 -1.60 -5.68
C THR A 119 3.21 -0.63 -4.76
N PRO A 120 3.69 0.61 -4.63
CA PRO A 120 3.07 1.59 -3.73
C PRO A 120 1.62 1.91 -4.09
N GLU A 121 1.18 1.62 -5.33
CA GLU A 121 -0.22 1.78 -5.74
C GLU A 121 -1.17 0.80 -5.02
N MET A 122 -0.67 -0.32 -4.52
CA MET A 122 -1.47 -1.30 -3.77
C MET A 122 -1.57 -0.97 -2.27
N ASP A 123 -0.80 0.00 -1.79
CA ASP A 123 -0.89 0.45 -0.40
C ASP A 123 -2.14 1.30 -0.20
N THR A 124 -3.11 0.77 0.55
CA THR A 124 -4.36 1.44 0.92
C THR A 124 -4.32 2.05 2.32
N SER A 125 -3.14 2.12 2.93
CA SER A 125 -3.00 2.78 4.23
C SER A 125 -3.43 4.25 4.16
N PRO A 126 -3.99 4.84 5.24
CA PRO A 126 -4.36 6.25 5.25
C PRO A 126 -3.20 7.17 4.88
N ALA A 127 -1.97 6.85 5.30
CA ALA A 127 -0.77 7.60 4.97
C ALA A 127 -0.44 7.56 3.47
N ALA A 128 -0.58 6.39 2.82
CA ALA A 128 -0.36 6.26 1.38
C ALA A 128 -1.44 6.98 0.57
N LEU A 129 -2.70 6.92 1.02
CA LEU A 129 -3.80 7.64 0.38
C LEU A 129 -3.63 9.16 0.49
N LEU A 130 -3.25 9.68 1.65
CA LEU A 130 -2.95 11.10 1.83
C LEU A 130 -1.82 11.56 0.91
N ARG A 131 -0.73 10.80 0.81
CA ARG A 131 0.37 11.12 -0.13
C ARG A 131 -0.09 11.16 -1.59
N ARG A 132 -0.99 10.26 -2.00
CA ARG A 132 -1.57 10.29 -3.36
C ARG A 132 -2.46 11.50 -3.57
N ILE A 133 -3.27 11.87 -2.58
CA ILE A 133 -4.10 13.09 -2.63
C ILE A 133 -3.20 14.31 -2.78
N GLU A 134 -2.19 14.47 -1.94
CA GLU A 134 -1.24 15.56 -2.03
C GLU A 134 -0.48 15.62 -3.37
N ALA A 135 -0.13 14.46 -3.93
CA ALA A 135 0.49 14.39 -5.26
C ALA A 135 -0.46 14.83 -6.37
N LEU A 136 -1.73 14.44 -6.29
CA LEU A 136 -2.77 14.88 -7.23
C LEU A 136 -3.06 16.37 -7.10
N GLU A 137 -3.14 16.89 -5.89
CA GLU A 137 -3.32 18.33 -5.64
C GLU A 137 -2.16 19.16 -6.19
N ARG A 138 -0.92 18.72 -5.96
CA ARG A 138 0.28 19.33 -6.53
C ARG A 138 0.35 19.23 -8.06
N GLY A 139 -0.11 18.10 -8.63
CA GLY A 139 -0.14 17.87 -10.08
C GLY A 139 -1.37 18.44 -10.78
N GLY A 140 -2.51 18.53 -10.08
CA GLY A 140 -3.81 18.94 -10.62
C GLY A 140 -3.97 20.46 -10.83
N LEU A 141 -3.13 21.28 -10.19
CA LEU A 141 -3.15 22.75 -10.35
C LEU A 141 -2.59 23.24 -11.70
N ARG A 142 -2.22 22.35 -12.61
CA ARG A 142 -1.69 22.70 -13.95
C ARG A 142 -2.49 22.18 -15.15
N ARG A 143 -3.72 21.71 -14.96
CA ARG A 143 -4.60 21.56 -16.12
C ARG A 143 -5.34 22.89 -16.32
N PRO A 144 -5.04 23.66 -17.38
CA PRO A 144 -5.96 24.71 -17.80
C PRO A 144 -7.27 24.02 -18.13
N ILE A 145 -8.34 24.46 -17.48
CA ILE A 145 -9.70 24.09 -17.89
C ILE A 145 -9.86 24.72 -19.27
N THR A 146 -9.62 23.95 -20.31
CA THR A 146 -10.12 24.29 -21.66
C THR A 146 -11.63 24.29 -21.54
N PRO A 147 -12.31 25.43 -21.77
CA PRO A 147 -13.76 25.43 -21.78
C PRO A 147 -14.21 24.44 -22.85
N ALA A 148 -15.10 23.53 -22.49
CA ALA A 148 -15.72 22.62 -23.43
C ALA A 148 -16.33 23.44 -24.57
N PRO A 149 -16.19 23.02 -25.86
CA PRO A 149 -16.85 23.68 -26.95
C PRO A 149 -18.35 23.67 -26.69
N SER A 150 -18.93 24.89 -26.65
CA SER A 150 -20.36 25.09 -26.57
C SER A 150 -21.01 24.43 -27.76
N VAL A 151 -21.80 23.37 -27.51
CA VAL A 151 -22.73 22.83 -28.53
C VAL A 151 -23.74 23.90 -28.91
N PRO A 152 -23.95 24.16 -30.21
CA PRO A 152 -24.95 25.14 -30.63
C PRO A 152 -26.33 24.68 -30.21
N ALA A 153 -27.09 25.58 -29.61
CA ALA A 153 -28.48 25.38 -29.25
C ALA A 153 -29.28 25.08 -30.54
N VAL A 154 -29.87 23.87 -30.59
CA VAL A 154 -30.88 23.56 -31.60
C VAL A 154 -32.20 24.15 -31.10
N GLU A 155 -32.68 25.09 -31.86
CA GLU A 155 -33.95 25.80 -31.75
C GLU A 155 -35.11 24.79 -31.76
N ALA A 156 -35.95 24.84 -30.73
CA ALA A 156 -37.19 24.07 -30.66
C ALA A 156 -38.32 24.84 -31.35
N PRO A 157 -39.15 24.16 -32.19
CA PRO A 157 -40.40 24.79 -32.65
C PRO A 157 -41.51 24.66 -31.60
N ALA A 158 -42.25 25.76 -31.45
CA ALA A 158 -43.31 25.97 -30.49
C ALA A 158 -44.63 25.25 -30.83
N ALA A 159 -45.26 24.73 -29.77
CA ALA A 159 -46.67 24.66 -29.38
C ALA A 159 -47.71 23.98 -30.30
N PRO A 160 -48.87 23.53 -29.78
CA PRO A 160 -49.73 24.22 -28.81
C PRO A 160 -50.34 23.39 -27.66
N VAL A 161 -50.79 24.19 -26.72
CA VAL A 161 -51.60 23.97 -25.53
C VAL A 161 -52.88 23.15 -25.79
N GLN A 162 -53.18 22.18 -24.89
CA GLN A 162 -54.57 21.91 -24.41
C GLN A 162 -54.48 21.21 -23.05
N GLN A 163 -54.94 21.89 -22.01
CA GLN A 163 -55.58 21.39 -20.81
C GLN A 163 -57.12 21.40 -20.99
N PRO A 164 -57.98 20.87 -20.14
CA PRO A 164 -57.82 19.97 -18.99
C PRO A 164 -58.81 18.80 -19.03
N GLU A 165 -58.72 17.84 -18.10
CA GLU A 165 -59.87 17.28 -17.36
C GLU A 165 -59.41 16.20 -16.39
N THR A 166 -59.62 16.48 -15.10
CA THR A 166 -59.89 15.50 -14.04
C THR A 166 -61.35 15.16 -14.06
N PRO A 167 -61.94 14.04 -13.54
CA PRO A 167 -61.75 13.65 -12.12
C PRO A 167 -61.91 12.14 -11.77
N GLN A 168 -61.46 11.84 -10.56
CA GLN A 168 -62.14 11.01 -9.54
C GLN A 168 -62.14 9.46 -9.63
N ASN A 169 -61.56 8.94 -8.57
CA ASN A 169 -62.22 8.06 -7.58
C ASN A 169 -62.06 6.56 -7.71
N ASN A 170 -61.36 5.94 -6.82
CA ASN A 170 -61.87 5.06 -5.77
C ASN A 170 -60.73 4.24 -5.12
N ALA A 171 -60.51 4.52 -3.88
CA ALA A 171 -60.05 3.56 -2.89
C ALA A 171 -61.31 2.74 -2.45
N PRO A 172 -61.25 1.74 -1.60
CA PRO A 172 -60.16 1.03 -0.90
C PRO A 172 -60.32 -0.50 -0.96
N VAL A 173 -59.44 -1.27 -0.37
CA VAL A 173 -59.69 -2.37 0.59
C VAL A 173 -58.41 -3.02 1.06
N GLN A 174 -58.07 -2.80 2.34
CA GLN A 174 -57.48 -3.83 3.20
C GLN A 174 -58.58 -4.76 3.71
N PRO A 175 -58.36 -5.94 4.31
CA PRO A 175 -57.45 -6.21 5.40
C PRO A 175 -56.90 -7.66 5.58
N ALA A 176 -56.06 -7.76 6.59
CA ALA A 176 -55.98 -8.85 7.59
C ALA A 176 -55.11 -10.06 7.28
N VAL A 177 -54.08 -10.26 8.04
CA VAL A 177 -53.83 -10.76 9.41
C VAL A 177 -53.46 -12.24 9.47
N LYS A 178 -52.45 -12.50 10.33
CA LYS A 178 -52.09 -13.77 11.03
C LYS A 178 -51.03 -14.62 10.35
N ASP A 179 -50.04 -15.19 10.99
CA ASP A 179 -49.74 -15.44 12.39
C ASP A 179 -48.25 -15.85 12.52
N LYS A 180 -47.68 -15.49 13.66
CA LYS A 180 -46.53 -16.19 14.27
C LYS A 180 -46.99 -17.56 14.81
N PRO A 181 -46.14 -18.56 15.02
CA PRO A 181 -45.36 -18.69 16.26
C PRO A 181 -43.96 -19.24 16.10
N GLN A 182 -42.98 -18.80 16.87
CA GLN A 182 -42.46 -19.34 18.14
C GLN A 182 -42.04 -20.80 18.12
N SER A 183 -40.85 -21.05 18.43
CA SER A 183 -40.30 -21.55 19.68
C SER A 183 -39.03 -22.40 19.46
N THR A 184 -38.07 -22.11 20.27
CA THR A 184 -37.40 -22.96 21.29
C THR A 184 -36.48 -24.01 20.69
N ASP A 185 -35.32 -24.23 21.13
CA ASP A 185 -34.65 -24.33 22.42
C ASP A 185 -33.18 -24.58 22.17
N CYS A 186 -32.27 -23.86 22.83
CA CYS A 186 -31.57 -24.33 23.99
C CYS A 186 -30.93 -25.73 23.89
N LEU A 187 -29.62 -25.78 24.01
CA LEU A 187 -28.85 -26.64 24.90
C LEU A 187 -27.33 -26.46 24.66
N LEU A 188 -26.69 -25.72 25.51
CA LEU A 188 -25.69 -26.12 26.48
C LEU A 188 -25.11 -27.54 26.28
N TYR A 189 -23.83 -27.62 26.01
CA TYR A 189 -23.02 -28.74 26.48
C TYR A 189 -21.70 -28.21 27.04
N THR A 190 -21.60 -28.34 28.37
CA THR A 190 -20.42 -28.21 29.20
C THR A 190 -19.77 -29.58 29.38
N SER A 191 -18.47 -29.60 29.66
CA SER A 191 -17.63 -30.62 30.36
C SER A 191 -17.19 -31.84 29.53
N ASP A 192 -15.95 -32.12 29.42
CA ASP A 192 -14.87 -32.41 30.39
C ASP A 192 -13.52 -32.03 29.79
#